data_0dba51c9536e0a9698f62dbf15e73756
#
_entry.id   0dba51c9536e0a9698f62dbf15e73756
#
_cell.length_a   1.000
_cell.length_b   1.000
_cell.length_c   1.000
_cell.angle_alpha   90.00
_cell.angle_beta   90.00
_cell.angle_gamma   90.00
#
_symmetry.space_group_name_H-M   'P 1'
#
loop_
_entity.id
_entity.type
_entity.pdbx_description
1 polymer ?
#
loop_
_entity_poly.entity_id
_entity_poly.type
_entity_poly.pdbx_seq_one_letter_code
_entity_poly.pdbx_strand_id
1 'polypeptide(L)' 'MAEETSIIFAKDDAIIVEEPLASVAEKLAAGGFVRFERGGEAVMVNSAAVRYVRTLRKDQGSR' A
#
# COMPACT_ATOMS: atom_id res chain seq x y z
N MET A 1 -8.22 2.52 -14.68
CA MET A 1 -7.91 3.06 -13.58
C MET A 1 -7.24 2.21 -12.65
N ALA A 2 -6.21 2.59 -12.11
CA ALA A 2 -5.46 1.83 -11.17
C ALA A 2 -6.04 1.95 -9.81
N GLU A 3 -6.02 0.92 -9.05
CA GLU A 3 -6.46 0.96 -7.69
C GLU A 3 -5.28 1.36 -6.84
N GLU A 4 -5.53 2.04 -5.79
CA GLU A 4 -4.48 2.46 -4.88
C GLU A 4 -4.72 1.86 -3.51
N THR A 5 -3.65 1.56 -2.82
CA THR A 5 -3.72 0.97 -1.49
C THR A 5 -2.85 1.77 -0.54
N SER A 6 -3.37 2.02 0.63
CA SER A 6 -2.64 2.75 1.66
C SER A 6 -1.99 1.72 2.58
N ILE A 7 -0.69 1.83 2.78
CA ILE A 7 0.06 0.93 3.66
C ILE A 7 0.41 1.74 4.89
N ILE A 8 -0.10 1.32 6.04
CA ILE A 8 0.04 2.07 7.28
C ILE A 8 1.08 1.45 8.19
N PHE A 9 2.05 2.23 8.60
CA PHE A 9 3.09 1.76 9.48
C PHE A 9 2.84 2.24 10.92
N ALA A 10 2.28 3.42 11.06
CA ALA A 10 2.02 3.97 12.38
C ALA A 10 0.94 5.01 12.22
N LYS A 11 0.50 5.59 13.32
CA LYS A 11 -0.54 6.56 13.29
C LYS A 11 -0.39 7.62 12.24
N ASP A 12 0.73 8.23 12.11
CA ASP A 12 0.93 9.26 11.13
C ASP A 12 1.92 8.87 10.06
N ASP A 13 2.11 7.59 9.84
CA ASP A 13 3.12 7.17 8.90
C ASP A 13 2.51 6.18 7.93
N ALA A 14 2.18 6.63 6.76
CA ALA A 14 1.56 5.78 5.76
C ALA A 14 2.01 6.20 4.37
N ILE A 15 1.98 5.26 3.43
CA ILE A 15 2.28 5.60 2.04
C ILE A 15 1.19 5.01 1.18
N ILE A 16 1.05 5.53 -0.01
CA ILE A 16 0.06 5.06 -0.96
C ILE A 16 0.79 4.47 -2.13
N VAL A 17 0.45 3.25 -2.50
CA VAL A 17 1.07 2.59 -3.65
C VAL A 17 0.01 2.32 -4.70
N GLU A 18 0.46 2.21 -5.94
CA GLU A 18 -0.45 2.02 -7.05
C GLU A 18 -0.66 0.57 -7.38
N GLU A 19 -1.22 -0.16 -6.45
CA GLU A 19 -1.51 -1.57 -6.65
C GLU A 19 -2.79 -1.93 -5.91
N PRO A 20 -3.53 -2.91 -6.37
CA PRO A 20 -4.75 -3.33 -5.69
C PRO A 20 -4.44 -3.94 -4.34
N LEU A 21 -5.38 -3.85 -3.43
CA LEU A 21 -5.21 -4.36 -2.09
C LEU A 21 -4.79 -5.82 -2.05
N ALA A 22 -5.40 -6.65 -2.88
CA ALA A 22 -5.08 -8.06 -2.89
C ALA A 22 -3.62 -8.30 -3.26
N SER A 23 -3.12 -7.53 -4.21
CA SER A 23 -1.75 -7.68 -4.65
C SER A 23 -0.79 -7.25 -3.55
N VAL A 24 -1.11 -6.15 -2.88
CA VAL A 24 -0.26 -5.64 -1.80
C VAL A 24 -0.23 -6.67 -0.66
N ALA A 25 -1.39 -7.20 -0.30
CA ALA A 25 -1.47 -8.15 0.79
C ALA A 25 -0.66 -9.41 0.48
N GLU A 26 -0.74 -9.87 -0.76
CA GLU A 26 -0.02 -11.04 -1.14
C GLU A 26 1.46 -10.81 -1.08
N LYS A 27 1.94 -9.68 -1.53
CA LYS A 27 3.36 -9.38 -1.50
C LYS A 27 3.85 -9.26 -0.07
N LEU A 28 3.09 -8.61 0.79
CA LEU A 28 3.51 -8.44 2.16
C LEU A 28 3.51 -9.75 2.92
N ALA A 29 2.65 -10.68 2.54
CA ALA A 29 2.61 -11.98 3.20
C ALA A 29 3.88 -12.78 2.96
N ALA A 30 4.62 -12.45 1.92
CA ALA A 30 5.85 -13.17 1.64
C ALA A 30 6.94 -12.79 2.63
N GLY A 31 6.80 -11.65 3.28
CA GLY A 31 7.76 -11.22 4.29
C GLY A 31 8.97 -10.51 3.72
N GLY A 32 9.77 -9.93 4.57
CA GLY A 32 10.97 -9.24 4.16
C GLY A 32 10.69 -7.89 3.54
N PHE A 33 11.62 -7.40 2.73
CA PHE A 33 11.42 -6.14 2.06
C PHE A 33 10.71 -6.41 0.73
N VAL A 34 9.70 -5.63 0.45
CA VAL A 34 8.88 -5.81 -0.72
C VAL A 34 8.91 -4.54 -1.54
N ARG A 35 9.04 -4.66 -2.84
CA ARG A 35 9.13 -3.51 -3.71
C ARG A 35 7.76 -3.08 -4.19
N PHE A 36 7.48 -1.79 -4.12
CA PHE A 36 6.26 -1.23 -4.64
C PHE A 36 6.60 -0.01 -5.49
N GLU A 37 5.71 0.39 -6.34
CA GLU A 37 5.89 1.56 -7.16
C GLU A 37 4.96 2.65 -6.72
N ARG A 38 5.45 3.88 -6.71
CA ARG A 38 4.68 4.97 -6.26
C ARG A 38 5.12 6.19 -6.97
N GLY A 39 4.29 6.75 -7.85
CA GLY A 39 4.62 7.96 -8.55
C GLY A 39 5.90 7.91 -9.37
N GLY A 40 6.17 6.80 -9.97
CA GLY A 40 7.37 6.68 -10.76
C GLY A 40 8.60 6.29 -9.97
N GLU A 41 8.46 6.09 -8.67
CA GLU A 41 9.56 5.71 -7.85
C GLU A 41 9.39 4.31 -7.31
N ALA A 42 10.46 3.59 -7.10
CA ALA A 42 10.41 2.28 -6.47
C ALA A 42 10.62 2.47 -4.98
N VAL A 43 9.79 1.87 -4.16
CA VAL A 43 9.88 1.99 -2.73
C VAL A 43 9.99 0.58 -2.13
N MET A 44 10.94 0.38 -1.24
CA MET A 44 11.09 -0.91 -0.58
C MET A 44 10.48 -0.81 0.80
N VAL A 45 9.52 -1.68 1.09
CA VAL A 45 8.79 -1.64 2.34
C VAL A 45 9.11 -2.86 3.18
N ASN A 46 9.40 -2.66 4.44
CA ASN A 46 9.69 -3.75 5.34
C ASN A 46 8.36 -4.29 5.83
N SER A 47 7.97 -5.47 5.39
CA SER A 47 6.68 -6.03 5.73
C SER A 47 6.48 -6.17 7.23
N ALA A 48 7.53 -6.36 8.00
CA ALA A 48 7.41 -6.50 9.44
C ALA A 48 7.02 -5.19 10.11
N ALA A 49 7.19 -4.07 9.45
CA ALA A 49 6.85 -2.78 10.02
C ALA A 49 5.43 -2.35 9.68
N VAL A 50 4.75 -3.08 8.83
CA VAL A 50 3.42 -2.70 8.38
C VAL A 50 2.38 -3.11 9.41
N ARG A 51 1.52 -2.18 9.80
CA ARG A 51 0.48 -2.49 10.75
C ARG A 51 -0.75 -2.99 10.02
N TYR A 52 -1.15 -2.35 8.95
CA TYR A 52 -2.27 -2.82 8.16
C TYR A 52 -2.31 -2.07 6.83
N VAL A 53 -3.12 -2.55 5.92
CA VAL A 53 -3.28 -1.90 4.62
C VAL A 53 -4.76 -1.72 4.38
N ARG A 54 -5.12 -0.73 3.58
CA ARG A 54 -6.52 -0.54 3.24
C ARG A 54 -6.65 0.08 1.86
N THR A 55 -7.77 -0.16 1.24
CA THR A 55 -8.04 0.36 -0.07
C THR A 55 -8.28 1.85 0.00
N LEU A 56 -7.70 2.58 -0.91
CA LEU A 56 -7.94 3.99 -0.99
C LEU A 56 -8.90 4.22 -2.14
N ARG A 57 -10.10 4.71 -1.84
CA ARG A 57 -11.06 4.96 -2.86
C ARG A 57 -11.19 6.38 -3.13
N LYS A 58 -10.96 6.82 -4.33
CA LYS A 58 -11.03 8.19 -4.60
C LYS A 58 -12.35 8.64 -4.95
N ASP A 59 -13.21 7.84 -5.41
CA ASP A 59 -14.48 8.34 -5.82
C ASP A 59 -15.49 8.27 -4.79
N GLN A 60 -15.21 8.00 -3.60
CA GLN A 60 -16.14 7.87 -2.68
C GLN A 60 -16.79 9.00 -2.36
N GLY A 61 -16.29 9.99 -2.59
CA GLY A 61 -16.91 11.14 -2.23
C GLY A 61 -18.20 11.28 -2.75
N SER A 62 -18.46 10.74 -3.69
CA SER A 62 -19.63 11.01 -4.18
C SER A 62 -20.65 10.61 -3.41
N ARG A 63 -20.65 10.36 -2.70
CA ARG A 63 -21.76 10.21 -2.15
C ARG A 63 -21.94 10.41 -1.30
#